data_8ccf15fd01c2a691b3b97c536f302448
#
_entry.id   8ccf15fd01c2a691b3b97c536f302448
#
_cell.length_a   1.000
_cell.length_b   1.000
_cell.length_c   1.000
_cell.angle_alpha   90.00
_cell.angle_beta   90.00
_cell.angle_gamma   90.00
#
_symmetry.space_group_name_H-M   'P 1'
#
loop_
_entity.id
_entity.type
_entity.pdbx_description
1 polymer ?
#
loop_
_entity_poly.entity_id
_entity_poly.type
_entity_poly.pdbx_seq_one_letter_code
_entity_poly.pdbx_strand_id
1 'polypeptide(L)'
;MPGTVTGIGANGRITLAHGGGGSAMRALIDEVFLAAFAQNPQAPQEDQARLDLAALTQRGDRLALTTDAFVVEPLEFPGGNIGTLAVCGTVNDLAVGGASPVALSAAFVLAEGLELSVLRRVVEAMAQSAAQAGVRIVTGDTKVVPRHACDGLFVTTSGVGVIRPEHNISIAAGQPGDVVLVNGTLGDHGAAILCARGDLALQTRLQSDCAPLNGLVDALLHAVPDVRCMRDATRGGVAGVLSELAEASGVVVTVNEAALPVHPEVEGVCEILGLDPLFLANEGKLVAVVPAHQATRALAALQGHPLGRNAAIIGTLQASTGAHGSVHIMNEFGGARVLTMPSGEQLPRIC
;
A
#
# COMPACT_ATOMS: atom_id res chain seq x y z
N MET A 1 9.42 7.13 -48.34
CA MET A 1 8.85 8.20 -47.51
C MET A 1 8.64 7.63 -46.14
N PRO A 2 9.38 7.99 -45.07
CA PRO A 2 9.05 7.57 -43.72
C PRO A 2 7.77 8.33 -43.37
N GLY A 3 6.69 7.59 -43.10
CA GLY A 3 5.45 8.16 -42.63
C GLY A 3 5.68 8.86 -41.31
N THR A 4 5.30 10.13 -41.20
CA THR A 4 5.20 10.87 -39.98
C THR A 4 4.36 10.05 -38.98
N VAL A 5 5.00 9.51 -37.96
CA VAL A 5 4.29 8.96 -36.81
C VAL A 5 3.53 10.14 -36.22
N THR A 6 2.24 10.21 -36.50
CA THR A 6 1.34 11.16 -35.85
C THR A 6 1.29 10.73 -34.39
N GLY A 7 1.82 11.56 -33.48
CA GLY A 7 1.81 11.33 -32.04
C GLY A 7 0.40 10.98 -31.55
N ILE A 8 0.31 10.25 -30.46
CA ILE A 8 -0.98 9.90 -29.83
C ILE A 8 -1.61 11.21 -29.33
N GLY A 9 -2.66 11.67 -30.02
CA GLY A 9 -3.35 12.92 -29.66
C GLY A 9 -3.83 12.90 -28.21
N ALA A 10 -3.81 14.05 -27.53
CA ALA A 10 -4.15 14.19 -26.11
C ALA A 10 -5.55 13.63 -25.73
N ASN A 11 -6.49 13.57 -26.68
CA ASN A 11 -7.88 13.10 -26.51
C ASN A 11 -8.11 11.71 -27.12
N GLY A 12 -7.07 10.93 -27.37
CA GLY A 12 -7.17 9.59 -27.94
C GLY A 12 -7.73 8.57 -26.95
N ARG A 13 -8.12 7.41 -27.50
CA ARG A 13 -8.51 6.23 -26.72
C ARG A 13 -7.55 5.08 -27.03
N ILE A 14 -7.36 4.22 -26.04
CA ILE A 14 -6.60 2.97 -26.22
C ILE A 14 -7.36 2.07 -27.20
N THR A 15 -6.62 1.51 -28.14
CA THR A 15 -7.12 0.54 -29.13
C THR A 15 -6.28 -0.73 -29.08
N LEU A 16 -6.77 -1.84 -29.62
CA LEU A 16 -6.01 -3.09 -29.70
C LEU A 16 -4.65 -2.93 -30.42
N ALA A 17 -4.52 -1.95 -31.34
CA ALA A 17 -3.25 -1.65 -31.99
C ALA A 17 -2.14 -1.22 -31.03
N HIS A 18 -2.49 -0.61 -29.89
CA HIS A 18 -1.54 -0.23 -28.84
C HIS A 18 -0.98 -1.42 -28.06
N GLY A 19 -1.54 -2.62 -28.22
CA GLY A 19 -1.03 -3.87 -27.65
C GLY A 19 -0.39 -4.82 -28.68
N GLY A 20 -0.34 -4.42 -29.97
CA GLY A 20 0.03 -5.31 -31.08
C GLY A 20 1.50 -5.34 -31.49
N GLY A 21 2.41 -4.70 -30.74
CA GLY A 21 3.86 -4.69 -31.06
C GLY A 21 4.26 -3.76 -32.22
N GLY A 22 3.31 -2.99 -32.79
CA GLY A 22 3.55 -2.10 -33.95
C GLY A 22 3.87 -0.65 -33.53
N SER A 23 3.80 0.27 -34.51
CA SER A 23 4.10 1.71 -34.32
C SER A 23 3.19 2.39 -33.29
N ALA A 24 1.93 1.98 -33.14
CA ALA A 24 1.01 2.51 -32.15
C ALA A 24 1.46 2.14 -30.71
N MET A 25 1.87 0.89 -30.49
CA MET A 25 2.43 0.48 -29.20
C MET A 25 3.72 1.23 -28.89
N ARG A 26 4.59 1.38 -29.88
CA ARG A 26 5.83 2.13 -29.70
C ARG A 26 5.57 3.57 -29.29
N ALA A 27 4.64 4.25 -29.97
CA ALA A 27 4.25 5.62 -29.64
C ALA A 27 3.67 5.70 -28.21
N LEU A 28 2.84 4.73 -27.81
CA LEU A 28 2.32 4.66 -26.44
C LEU A 28 3.45 4.53 -25.41
N ILE A 29 4.41 3.65 -25.65
CA ILE A 29 5.56 3.45 -24.76
C ILE A 29 6.37 4.74 -24.67
N ASP A 30 6.73 5.34 -25.81
CA ASP A 30 7.59 6.52 -25.83
C ASP A 30 6.92 7.75 -25.21
N GLU A 31 5.65 8.02 -25.54
CA GLU A 31 4.96 9.25 -25.17
C GLU A 31 4.28 9.20 -23.80
N VAL A 32 4.05 8.01 -23.24
CA VAL A 32 3.38 7.87 -21.93
C VAL A 32 4.33 7.28 -20.91
N PHE A 33 4.84 6.08 -21.11
CA PHE A 33 5.60 5.38 -20.07
C PHE A 33 7.03 5.88 -19.94
N LEU A 34 7.78 5.97 -21.05
CA LEU A 34 9.17 6.44 -20.98
C LEU A 34 9.24 7.93 -20.66
N ALA A 35 8.31 8.73 -21.14
CA ALA A 35 8.23 10.14 -20.79
C ALA A 35 8.11 10.35 -19.27
N ALA A 36 7.42 9.44 -18.56
CA ALA A 36 7.20 9.54 -17.11
C ALA A 36 8.27 8.82 -16.28
N PHE A 37 8.74 7.64 -16.70
CA PHE A 37 9.56 6.76 -15.86
C PHE A 37 11.04 6.77 -16.21
N ALA A 38 11.41 7.07 -17.46
CA ALA A 38 12.80 6.97 -17.90
C ALA A 38 13.65 8.15 -17.42
N GLN A 39 14.78 7.87 -16.78
CA GLN A 39 15.80 8.89 -16.48
C GLN A 39 16.51 9.40 -17.73
N ASN A 40 16.66 8.52 -18.73
CA ASN A 40 17.16 8.85 -20.06
C ASN A 40 16.27 8.22 -21.13
N PRO A 41 15.29 8.96 -21.66
CA PRO A 41 14.38 8.44 -22.68
C PRO A 41 15.04 8.02 -23.99
N GLN A 42 16.29 8.43 -24.22
CA GLN A 42 17.08 8.09 -25.42
C GLN A 42 17.95 6.83 -25.23
N ALA A 43 18.00 6.27 -24.02
CA ALA A 43 18.75 5.04 -23.78
C ALA A 43 18.12 3.88 -24.58
N PRO A 44 18.94 2.92 -25.06
CA PRO A 44 18.43 1.70 -25.67
C PRO A 44 17.46 0.99 -24.71
N GLN A 45 16.33 0.53 -25.25
CA GLN A 45 15.39 -0.27 -24.48
C GLN A 45 15.82 -1.73 -24.56
N GLU A 46 16.00 -2.33 -23.40
CA GLU A 46 16.35 -3.73 -23.22
C GLU A 46 15.14 -4.51 -22.69
N ASP A 47 15.14 -5.82 -22.88
CA ASP A 47 14.06 -6.68 -22.37
C ASP A 47 14.04 -6.77 -20.82
N GLN A 48 15.15 -6.47 -20.16
CA GLN A 48 15.27 -6.51 -18.71
C GLN A 48 15.91 -5.24 -18.14
N ALA A 49 15.55 -4.90 -16.91
CA ALA A 49 16.30 -3.94 -16.11
C ALA A 49 17.55 -4.60 -15.49
N ARG A 50 18.62 -3.83 -15.32
CA ARG A 50 19.85 -4.27 -14.67
C ARG A 50 20.05 -3.45 -13.41
N LEU A 51 20.22 -4.15 -12.28
CA LEU A 51 20.55 -3.55 -10.99
C LEU A 51 22.01 -3.91 -10.65
N ASP A 52 22.77 -2.92 -10.20
CA ASP A 52 24.17 -3.14 -9.79
C ASP A 52 24.21 -3.91 -8.47
N LEU A 53 24.66 -5.16 -8.52
CA LEU A 53 24.75 -6.02 -7.35
C LEU A 53 25.72 -5.48 -6.29
N ALA A 54 26.84 -4.87 -6.70
CA ALA A 54 27.80 -4.30 -5.77
C ALA A 54 27.22 -3.13 -4.99
N ALA A 55 26.41 -2.28 -5.65
CA ALA A 55 25.70 -1.21 -4.98
C ALA A 55 24.60 -1.72 -4.03
N LEU A 56 23.92 -2.83 -4.36
CA LEU A 56 22.93 -3.44 -3.49
C LEU A 56 23.54 -4.04 -2.22
N THR A 57 24.66 -4.75 -2.35
CA THR A 57 25.36 -5.39 -1.21
C THR A 57 25.96 -4.39 -0.23
N GLN A 58 26.17 -3.14 -0.65
CA GLN A 58 26.56 -2.06 0.27
C GLN A 58 25.42 -1.59 1.17
N ARG A 59 24.17 -1.87 0.80
CA ARG A 59 22.96 -1.45 1.53
C ARG A 59 22.45 -2.49 2.51
N GLY A 60 22.85 -3.75 2.37
CA GLY A 60 22.44 -4.86 3.23
C GLY A 60 22.88 -6.21 2.68
N ASP A 61 22.48 -7.29 3.35
CA ASP A 61 22.91 -8.66 3.08
C ASP A 61 21.82 -9.57 2.52
N ARG A 62 20.56 -9.10 2.49
CA ARG A 62 19.41 -9.84 1.98
C ARG A 62 18.62 -9.02 0.97
N LEU A 63 18.12 -9.67 -0.07
CA LEU A 63 17.16 -9.10 -1.00
C LEU A 63 15.73 -9.45 -0.54
N ALA A 64 14.85 -8.48 -0.60
CA ALA A 64 13.40 -8.66 -0.51
C ALA A 64 12.77 -8.49 -1.88
N LEU A 65 11.77 -9.29 -2.18
CA LEU A 65 10.95 -9.21 -3.38
C LEU A 65 9.49 -9.33 -2.98
N THR A 66 8.65 -8.45 -3.49
CA THR A 66 7.18 -8.54 -3.38
C THR A 66 6.51 -8.27 -4.72
N THR A 67 5.25 -8.65 -4.84
CA THR A 67 4.42 -8.36 -6.00
C THR A 67 2.96 -8.22 -5.59
N ASP A 68 2.29 -7.20 -6.16
CA ASP A 68 0.90 -6.90 -5.93
C ASP A 68 0.14 -6.67 -7.24
N ALA A 69 -1.15 -6.97 -7.23
CA ALA A 69 -2.08 -6.69 -8.30
C ALA A 69 -3.18 -5.75 -7.80
N PHE A 70 -3.34 -4.63 -8.49
CA PHE A 70 -4.24 -3.55 -8.08
C PHE A 70 -5.47 -3.49 -8.98
N VAL A 71 -6.64 -3.54 -8.33
CA VAL A 71 -7.96 -3.50 -8.95
C VAL A 71 -8.87 -2.63 -8.10
N VAL A 72 -8.91 -1.34 -8.36
CA VAL A 72 -9.70 -0.38 -7.60
C VAL A 72 -10.78 0.26 -8.46
N GLU A 73 -11.95 0.49 -7.90
CA GLU A 73 -13.04 1.22 -8.54
C GLU A 73 -13.63 2.24 -7.55
N PRO A 74 -13.67 3.54 -7.95
CA PRO A 74 -13.20 4.11 -9.22
C PRO A 74 -11.67 4.13 -9.34
N LEU A 75 -11.15 4.22 -10.59
CA LEU A 75 -9.71 4.30 -10.86
C LEU A 75 -9.04 5.54 -10.26
N GLU A 76 -9.79 6.62 -10.17
CA GLU A 76 -9.39 7.90 -9.57
C GLU A 76 -10.35 8.19 -8.41
N PHE A 77 -9.80 8.48 -7.24
CA PHE A 77 -10.55 8.67 -6.01
C PHE A 77 -9.98 9.85 -5.18
N PRO A 78 -10.71 10.37 -4.21
CA PRO A 78 -10.18 11.42 -3.34
C PRO A 78 -8.90 10.98 -2.64
N GLY A 79 -7.80 11.70 -2.86
CA GLY A 79 -6.49 11.39 -2.28
C GLY A 79 -5.55 10.60 -3.19
N GLY A 80 -6.00 10.10 -4.36
CA GLY A 80 -5.12 9.38 -5.27
C GLY A 80 -5.80 8.71 -6.47
N ASN A 81 -5.10 7.77 -7.06
CA ASN A 81 -5.61 6.91 -8.12
C ASN A 81 -4.89 5.54 -8.07
N ILE A 82 -5.30 4.61 -8.93
CA ILE A 82 -4.69 3.27 -9.01
C ILE A 82 -3.16 3.32 -9.20
N GLY A 83 -2.62 4.37 -9.82
CA GLY A 83 -1.17 4.53 -9.99
C GLY A 83 -0.46 4.87 -8.69
N THR A 84 -1.01 5.79 -7.89
CA THR A 84 -0.53 6.09 -6.54
C THR A 84 -0.56 4.82 -5.69
N LEU A 85 -1.71 4.12 -5.73
CA LEU A 85 -1.94 2.88 -4.99
C LEU A 85 -0.90 1.81 -5.34
N ALA A 86 -0.67 1.58 -6.63
CA ALA A 86 0.24 0.54 -7.10
C ALA A 86 1.71 0.76 -6.68
N VAL A 87 2.15 2.00 -6.61
CA VAL A 87 3.51 2.30 -6.14
C VAL A 87 3.58 2.22 -4.62
N CYS A 88 2.62 2.83 -3.92
CA CYS A 88 2.64 2.88 -2.46
C CYS A 88 2.51 1.48 -1.85
N GLY A 89 1.58 0.65 -2.31
CA GLY A 89 1.38 -0.71 -1.77
C GLY A 89 2.65 -1.55 -1.87
N THR A 90 3.26 -1.66 -3.06
CA THR A 90 4.50 -2.44 -3.23
C THR A 90 5.69 -1.86 -2.46
N VAL A 91 5.81 -0.53 -2.34
CA VAL A 91 6.83 0.11 -1.50
C VAL A 91 6.59 -0.19 -0.03
N ASN A 92 5.35 -0.17 0.42
CA ASN A 92 4.97 -0.40 1.81
C ASN A 92 5.23 -1.85 2.23
N ASP A 93 4.90 -2.82 1.38
CA ASP A 93 5.24 -4.24 1.59
C ASP A 93 6.74 -4.45 1.87
N LEU A 94 7.59 -3.87 1.00
CA LEU A 94 9.03 -3.94 1.20
C LEU A 94 9.45 -3.28 2.51
N ALA A 95 8.92 -2.10 2.79
CA ALA A 95 9.28 -1.31 3.95
C ALA A 95 8.88 -2.00 5.27
N VAL A 96 7.64 -2.50 5.39
CA VAL A 96 7.19 -3.18 6.63
C VAL A 96 7.92 -4.49 6.88
N GLY A 97 8.48 -5.11 5.82
CA GLY A 97 9.43 -6.23 5.93
C GLY A 97 10.85 -5.82 6.37
N GLY A 98 11.11 -4.53 6.61
CA GLY A 98 12.41 -3.99 7.00
C GLY A 98 13.38 -3.77 5.84
N ALA A 99 12.89 -3.85 4.60
CA ALA A 99 13.71 -3.58 3.42
C ALA A 99 13.68 -2.10 3.04
N SER A 100 14.82 -1.60 2.57
CA SER A 100 14.88 -0.33 1.86
C SER A 100 14.52 -0.57 0.39
N PRO A 101 13.39 -0.06 -0.13
CA PRO A 101 13.00 -0.24 -1.52
C PRO A 101 14.04 0.35 -2.48
N VAL A 102 14.21 -0.28 -3.64
CA VAL A 102 15.24 0.10 -4.64
C VAL A 102 14.60 0.39 -5.99
N ALA A 103 13.85 -0.57 -6.51
CA ALA A 103 13.28 -0.51 -7.84
C ALA A 103 11.95 -1.27 -7.92
N LEU A 104 11.10 -0.81 -8.83
CA LEU A 104 9.83 -1.45 -9.16
C LEU A 104 9.80 -1.84 -10.64
N SER A 105 9.05 -2.88 -10.95
CA SER A 105 8.48 -3.13 -12.27
C SER A 105 7.00 -2.78 -12.26
N ALA A 106 6.41 -2.45 -13.44
CA ALA A 106 5.00 -2.18 -13.56
C ALA A 106 4.41 -2.81 -14.83
N ALA A 107 3.41 -3.66 -14.67
CA ALA A 107 2.67 -4.24 -15.78
C ALA A 107 1.24 -3.71 -15.81
N PHE A 108 0.76 -3.39 -17.02
CA PHE A 108 -0.55 -2.78 -17.25
C PHE A 108 -1.42 -3.68 -18.12
N VAL A 109 -2.67 -3.89 -17.70
CA VAL A 109 -3.72 -4.48 -18.54
C VAL A 109 -4.73 -3.37 -18.82
N LEU A 110 -4.83 -2.96 -20.08
CA LEU A 110 -5.65 -1.83 -20.53
C LEU A 110 -6.85 -2.34 -21.33
N ALA A 111 -8.04 -1.88 -20.99
CA ALA A 111 -9.22 -2.12 -21.82
C ALA A 111 -9.18 -1.25 -23.08
N GLU A 112 -9.55 -1.83 -24.21
CA GLU A 112 -9.84 -1.06 -25.42
C GLU A 112 -10.95 -0.03 -25.14
N GLY A 113 -10.70 1.22 -25.53
CA GLY A 113 -11.62 2.35 -25.28
C GLY A 113 -11.30 3.16 -24.05
N LEU A 114 -10.33 2.74 -23.19
CA LEU A 114 -9.83 3.57 -22.09
C LEU A 114 -9.34 4.92 -22.65
N GLU A 115 -9.69 6.01 -21.97
CA GLU A 115 -9.21 7.33 -22.35
C GLU A 115 -7.71 7.48 -22.07
N LEU A 116 -6.97 7.93 -23.06
CA LEU A 116 -5.52 8.12 -22.91
C LEU A 116 -5.18 9.16 -21.82
N SER A 117 -6.06 10.13 -21.61
CA SER A 117 -5.93 11.11 -20.52
C SER A 117 -5.95 10.47 -19.14
N VAL A 118 -6.79 9.44 -18.91
CA VAL A 118 -6.83 8.66 -17.67
C VAL A 118 -5.51 7.92 -17.48
N LEU A 119 -5.05 7.20 -18.52
CA LEU A 119 -3.77 6.49 -18.45
C LEU A 119 -2.60 7.43 -18.13
N ARG A 120 -2.55 8.61 -18.77
CA ARG A 120 -1.51 9.61 -18.49
C ARG A 120 -1.53 10.04 -17.02
N ARG A 121 -2.69 10.36 -16.45
CA ARG A 121 -2.80 10.75 -15.03
C ARG A 121 -2.36 9.62 -14.09
N VAL A 122 -2.71 8.38 -14.41
CA VAL A 122 -2.27 7.21 -13.63
C VAL A 122 -0.75 7.06 -13.67
N VAL A 123 -0.14 7.11 -14.85
CA VAL A 123 1.30 6.97 -15.03
C VAL A 123 2.08 8.14 -14.40
N GLU A 124 1.57 9.37 -14.51
CA GLU A 124 2.13 10.53 -13.83
C GLU A 124 2.07 10.40 -12.30
N ALA A 125 0.95 9.92 -11.76
CA ALA A 125 0.82 9.66 -10.32
C ALA A 125 1.78 8.57 -9.84
N MET A 126 2.00 7.51 -10.65
CA MET A 126 3.02 6.50 -10.36
C MET A 126 4.43 7.10 -10.31
N ALA A 127 4.78 7.94 -11.28
CA ALA A 127 6.09 8.61 -11.33
C ALA A 127 6.30 9.52 -10.12
N GLN A 128 5.27 10.27 -9.72
CA GLN A 128 5.31 11.14 -8.54
C GLN A 128 5.47 10.35 -7.24
N SER A 129 4.69 9.28 -7.08
CA SER A 129 4.76 8.41 -5.88
C SER A 129 6.11 7.70 -5.80
N ALA A 130 6.65 7.23 -6.93
CA ALA A 130 7.98 6.62 -7.00
C ALA A 130 9.08 7.62 -6.61
N ALA A 131 8.99 8.87 -7.08
CA ALA A 131 9.91 9.93 -6.69
C ALA A 131 9.82 10.26 -5.19
N GLN A 132 8.61 10.32 -4.61
CA GLN A 132 8.40 10.53 -3.18
C GLN A 132 9.01 9.39 -2.34
N ALA A 133 8.85 8.14 -2.80
CA ALA A 133 9.42 6.96 -2.16
C ALA A 133 10.94 6.81 -2.38
N GLY A 134 11.55 7.59 -3.29
CA GLY A 134 12.95 7.46 -3.66
C GLY A 134 13.27 6.17 -4.43
N VAL A 135 12.28 5.58 -5.12
CA VAL A 135 12.42 4.39 -5.96
C VAL A 135 12.26 4.72 -7.43
N ARG A 136 12.65 3.78 -8.30
CA ARG A 136 12.50 3.91 -9.76
C ARG A 136 11.65 2.78 -10.31
N ILE A 137 10.76 3.11 -11.25
CA ILE A 137 10.12 2.10 -12.10
C ILE A 137 11.08 1.86 -13.27
N VAL A 138 11.67 0.66 -13.32
CA VAL A 138 12.83 0.37 -14.18
C VAL A 138 12.50 -0.55 -15.36
N THR A 139 11.38 -1.25 -15.31
CA THR A 139 10.89 -2.12 -16.38
C THR A 139 9.38 -2.29 -16.27
N GLY A 140 8.75 -2.78 -17.31
CA GLY A 140 7.32 -3.03 -17.31
C GLY A 140 6.84 -3.74 -18.57
N ASP A 141 5.55 -4.05 -18.59
CA ASP A 141 4.85 -4.59 -19.76
C ASP A 141 3.48 -3.94 -19.91
N THR A 142 2.91 -4.02 -21.10
CA THR A 142 1.58 -3.49 -21.40
C THR A 142 0.81 -4.46 -22.29
N LYS A 143 -0.39 -4.83 -21.86
CA LYS A 143 -1.35 -5.60 -22.66
C LYS A 143 -2.60 -4.78 -22.87
N VAL A 144 -3.14 -4.83 -24.09
CA VAL A 144 -4.45 -4.29 -24.40
C VAL A 144 -5.40 -5.44 -24.63
N VAL A 145 -6.51 -5.43 -23.91
CA VAL A 145 -7.57 -6.44 -24.01
C VAL A 145 -8.83 -5.83 -24.62
N PRO A 146 -9.72 -6.65 -25.21
CA PRO A 146 -10.99 -6.17 -25.73
C PRO A 146 -11.79 -5.41 -24.66
N ARG A 147 -12.64 -4.49 -25.11
CA ARG A 147 -13.58 -3.79 -24.24
C ARG A 147 -14.38 -4.79 -23.40
N HIS A 148 -14.56 -4.54 -22.11
CA HIS A 148 -15.24 -5.40 -21.13
C HIS A 148 -14.45 -6.66 -20.70
N ALA A 149 -13.21 -6.85 -21.14
CA ALA A 149 -12.35 -7.91 -20.62
C ALA A 149 -11.61 -7.51 -19.32
N CYS A 150 -11.57 -6.21 -19.03
CA CYS A 150 -11.20 -5.67 -17.71
C CYS A 150 -11.93 -4.33 -17.47
N ASP A 151 -11.94 -3.86 -16.22
CA ASP A 151 -12.62 -2.62 -15.83
C ASP A 151 -11.72 -1.39 -16.05
N GLY A 152 -11.47 -1.07 -17.29
CA GLY A 152 -10.66 0.05 -17.73
C GLY A 152 -9.16 -0.22 -17.63
N LEU A 153 -8.62 -0.41 -16.43
CA LEU A 153 -7.18 -0.55 -16.20
C LEU A 153 -6.91 -1.39 -14.95
N PHE A 154 -6.01 -2.37 -15.08
CA PHE A 154 -5.39 -3.06 -13.95
C PHE A 154 -3.88 -2.82 -13.97
N VAL A 155 -3.28 -2.73 -12.78
CA VAL A 155 -1.83 -2.55 -12.62
C VAL A 155 -1.29 -3.64 -11.72
N THR A 156 -0.19 -4.25 -12.12
CA THR A 156 0.61 -5.14 -11.26
C THR A 156 1.99 -4.55 -11.11
N THR A 157 2.46 -4.43 -9.88
CA THR A 157 3.82 -3.99 -9.58
C THR A 157 4.57 -5.08 -8.83
N SER A 158 5.86 -5.17 -9.12
CA SER A 158 6.79 -5.98 -8.30
C SER A 158 7.94 -5.10 -7.85
N GLY A 159 8.35 -5.28 -6.61
CA GLY A 159 9.39 -4.47 -6.01
C GLY A 159 10.58 -5.27 -5.51
N VAL A 160 11.76 -4.69 -5.62
CA VAL A 160 13.00 -5.21 -5.03
C VAL A 160 13.49 -4.22 -3.98
N GLY A 161 13.85 -4.75 -2.81
CA GLY A 161 14.46 -3.99 -1.72
C GLY A 161 15.63 -4.73 -1.10
N VAL A 162 16.38 -4.04 -0.25
CA VAL A 162 17.54 -4.59 0.47
C VAL A 162 17.30 -4.50 1.96
N ILE A 163 17.46 -5.62 2.68
CA ILE A 163 17.32 -5.71 4.13
C ILE A 163 18.72 -5.65 4.75
N ARG A 164 18.87 -4.82 5.80
CA ARG A 164 20.10 -4.73 6.60
C ARG A 164 20.24 -5.93 7.53
N PRO A 165 21.49 -6.34 7.90
CA PRO A 165 21.71 -7.49 8.78
C PRO A 165 20.98 -7.42 10.13
N GLU A 166 20.86 -6.21 10.69
CA GLU A 166 20.22 -5.95 11.98
C GLU A 166 18.69 -6.05 11.95
N HIS A 167 18.04 -5.97 10.80
CA HIS A 167 16.59 -5.99 10.69
C HIS A 167 16.06 -7.43 10.62
N ASN A 168 15.39 -7.91 11.68
CA ASN A 168 14.79 -9.23 11.78
C ASN A 168 13.30 -9.13 12.11
N ILE A 169 12.54 -8.55 11.19
CA ILE A 169 11.11 -8.28 11.35
C ILE A 169 10.31 -9.49 10.89
N SER A 170 9.39 -9.97 11.73
CA SER A 170 8.54 -11.12 11.42
C SER A 170 7.20 -11.02 12.13
N ILE A 171 6.12 -11.44 11.45
CA ILE A 171 4.78 -11.53 12.04
C ILE A 171 4.74 -12.51 13.23
N ALA A 172 5.66 -13.47 13.28
CA ALA A 172 5.79 -14.45 14.35
C ALA A 172 6.72 -14.04 15.49
N ALA A 173 7.24 -12.80 15.48
CA ALA A 173 8.21 -12.34 16.48
C ALA A 173 7.60 -11.60 17.68
N GLY A 174 6.27 -11.42 17.72
CA GLY A 174 5.57 -10.78 18.85
C GLY A 174 5.71 -11.58 20.14
N GLN A 175 5.96 -10.90 21.26
CA GLN A 175 6.16 -11.52 22.57
C GLN A 175 5.19 -10.94 23.61
N PRO A 176 4.78 -11.73 24.60
CA PRO A 176 4.01 -11.20 25.73
C PRO A 176 4.73 -10.02 26.39
N GLY A 177 4.00 -8.93 26.62
CA GLY A 177 4.51 -7.67 27.13
C GLY A 177 4.86 -6.65 26.05
N ASP A 178 4.92 -7.03 24.77
CA ASP A 178 5.13 -6.08 23.69
C ASP A 178 3.91 -5.17 23.49
N VAL A 179 4.13 -4.05 22.84
CA VAL A 179 3.14 -2.97 22.63
C VAL A 179 2.83 -2.83 21.16
N VAL A 180 1.57 -2.62 20.84
CA VAL A 180 1.05 -2.43 19.49
C VAL A 180 0.81 -0.95 19.21
N LEU A 181 1.38 -0.45 18.11
CA LEU A 181 1.22 0.92 17.63
C LEU A 181 0.63 0.94 16.22
N VAL A 182 -0.06 2.03 15.90
CA VAL A 182 -0.43 2.42 14.53
C VAL A 182 0.12 3.82 14.24
N ASN A 183 0.39 4.12 12.97
CA ASN A 183 0.96 5.43 12.61
C ASN A 183 -0.07 6.53 12.37
N GLY A 184 -1.36 6.24 12.42
CA GLY A 184 -2.39 7.27 12.17
C GLY A 184 -3.81 6.75 12.20
N THR A 185 -4.72 7.57 11.69
CA THR A 185 -6.17 7.30 11.64
C THR A 185 -6.51 6.10 10.77
N LEU A 186 -7.52 5.34 11.17
CA LEU A 186 -7.87 4.05 10.59
C LEU A 186 -9.10 4.15 9.68
N GLY A 187 -9.10 3.37 8.61
CA GLY A 187 -10.23 3.21 7.70
C GLY A 187 -10.39 4.33 6.67
N ASP A 188 -9.45 5.26 6.59
CA ASP A 188 -9.54 6.44 5.71
C ASP A 188 -9.67 6.05 4.23
N HIS A 189 -8.85 5.10 3.74
CA HIS A 189 -8.91 4.63 2.36
C HIS A 189 -10.26 3.95 2.06
N GLY A 190 -10.63 2.95 2.86
CA GLY A 190 -11.87 2.21 2.66
C GLY A 190 -13.10 3.11 2.64
N ALA A 191 -13.21 4.05 3.58
CA ALA A 191 -14.30 5.00 3.63
C ALA A 191 -14.28 5.98 2.44
N ALA A 192 -13.09 6.46 2.00
CA ALA A 192 -12.97 7.34 0.85
C ALA A 192 -13.43 6.66 -0.45
N ILE A 193 -13.05 5.39 -0.67
CA ILE A 193 -13.48 4.62 -1.84
C ILE A 193 -14.99 4.36 -1.81
N LEU A 194 -15.57 3.98 -0.66
CA LEU A 194 -17.01 3.78 -0.50
C LEU A 194 -17.79 5.05 -0.87
N CYS A 195 -17.35 6.19 -0.38
CA CYS A 195 -17.97 7.47 -0.72
C CYS A 195 -17.80 7.83 -2.20
N ALA A 196 -16.64 7.53 -2.80
CA ALA A 196 -16.34 7.84 -4.19
C ALA A 196 -17.17 7.00 -5.19
N ARG A 197 -17.65 5.82 -4.81
CA ARG A 197 -18.55 4.99 -5.63
C ARG A 197 -19.91 5.63 -5.88
N GLY A 198 -20.29 6.58 -5.03
CA GLY A 198 -21.54 7.32 -5.21
C GLY A 198 -22.82 6.58 -4.79
N ASP A 199 -22.70 5.37 -4.27
CA ASP A 199 -23.85 4.58 -3.76
C ASP A 199 -24.46 5.23 -2.51
N LEU A 200 -23.67 6.02 -1.81
CA LEU A 200 -24.08 6.83 -0.67
C LEU A 200 -24.09 8.29 -1.10
N ALA A 201 -25.23 8.94 -1.00
CA ALA A 201 -25.36 10.38 -1.26
C ALA A 201 -24.68 11.23 -0.14
N LEU A 202 -23.48 10.83 0.29
CA LEU A 202 -22.73 11.48 1.35
C LEU A 202 -21.78 12.52 0.74
N GLN A 203 -21.90 13.76 1.21
CA GLN A 203 -20.90 14.79 0.94
C GLN A 203 -19.84 14.73 2.05
N THR A 204 -18.63 14.25 1.72
CA THR A 204 -17.52 14.15 2.67
C THR A 204 -16.26 14.79 2.10
N ARG A 205 -15.34 15.17 2.98
CA ARG A 205 -13.98 15.59 2.64
C ARG A 205 -12.94 14.48 2.83
N LEU A 206 -13.38 13.27 3.10
CA LEU A 206 -12.50 12.12 3.27
C LEU A 206 -11.63 11.94 2.04
N GLN A 207 -10.36 11.69 2.29
CA GLN A 207 -9.37 11.33 1.28
C GLN A 207 -8.73 10.01 1.69
N SER A 208 -8.34 9.23 0.70
CA SER A 208 -7.48 8.07 0.92
C SER A 208 -6.19 8.49 1.60
N ASP A 209 -5.75 7.67 2.53
CA ASP A 209 -4.47 7.80 3.22
C ASP A 209 -3.27 7.26 2.41
N CYS A 210 -3.49 6.88 1.15
CA CYS A 210 -2.48 6.27 0.29
C CYS A 210 -1.18 7.09 0.26
N ALA A 211 -0.10 6.50 0.78
CA ALA A 211 1.19 7.16 0.92
C ALA A 211 2.34 6.14 1.05
N PRO A 212 3.57 6.46 0.58
CA PRO A 212 4.73 5.61 0.75
C PRO A 212 5.27 5.70 2.19
N LEU A 213 5.30 4.57 2.89
CA LEU A 213 5.67 4.48 4.30
C LEU A 213 7.16 4.26 4.56
N ASN A 214 7.97 4.04 3.51
CA ASN A 214 9.39 3.69 3.67
C ASN A 214 10.18 4.71 4.49
N GLY A 215 9.91 6.01 4.34
CA GLY A 215 10.55 7.05 5.16
C GLY A 215 10.15 7.01 6.64
N LEU A 216 8.86 6.73 6.92
CA LEU A 216 8.35 6.55 8.26
C LEU A 216 8.93 5.30 8.93
N VAL A 217 9.00 4.20 8.19
CA VAL A 217 9.60 2.94 8.66
C VAL A 217 11.08 3.11 8.95
N ASP A 218 11.83 3.78 8.06
CA ASP A 218 13.25 4.06 8.30
C ASP A 218 13.46 4.88 9.59
N ALA A 219 12.63 5.90 9.82
CA ALA A 219 12.67 6.69 11.06
C ALA A 219 12.36 5.83 12.31
N LEU A 220 11.38 4.93 12.23
CA LEU A 220 11.05 4.01 13.31
C LEU A 220 12.19 3.03 13.59
N LEU A 221 12.73 2.37 12.57
CA LEU A 221 13.82 1.40 12.71
C LEU A 221 15.13 2.03 13.19
N HIS A 222 15.39 3.28 12.81
CA HIS A 222 16.53 4.04 13.33
C HIS A 222 16.36 4.35 14.83
N ALA A 223 15.16 4.68 15.26
CA ALA A 223 14.87 4.95 16.65
C ALA A 223 14.78 3.67 17.50
N VAL A 224 14.21 2.59 16.96
CA VAL A 224 13.92 1.33 17.63
C VAL A 224 14.42 0.16 16.79
N PRO A 225 15.69 -0.25 16.95
CA PRO A 225 16.24 -1.38 16.18
C PRO A 225 15.57 -2.74 16.47
N ASP A 226 14.95 -2.88 17.65
CA ASP A 226 14.32 -4.13 18.11
C ASP A 226 12.83 -4.22 17.75
N VAL A 227 12.37 -3.54 16.70
CA VAL A 227 11.00 -3.72 16.19
C VAL A 227 10.78 -5.21 15.90
N ARG A 228 9.71 -5.78 16.49
CA ARG A 228 9.39 -7.21 16.35
C ARG A 228 8.69 -7.53 15.05
N CYS A 229 7.64 -6.75 14.77
CA CYS A 229 6.75 -6.93 13.64
C CYS A 229 6.32 -5.58 13.09
N MET A 230 6.19 -5.50 11.79
CA MET A 230 5.41 -4.45 11.11
C MET A 230 4.61 -5.10 9.98
N ARG A 231 3.41 -4.60 9.74
CA ARG A 231 2.55 -4.94 8.60
C ARG A 231 1.76 -3.72 8.20
N ASP A 232 1.58 -3.52 6.92
CA ASP A 232 0.61 -2.55 6.41
C ASP A 232 -0.82 -3.07 6.58
N ALA A 233 -1.74 -2.17 6.88
CA ALA A 233 -3.10 -2.52 7.25
C ALA A 233 -4.05 -2.37 6.05
N THR A 234 -3.73 -3.02 4.93
CA THR A 234 -4.49 -2.99 3.67
C THR A 234 -5.79 -3.79 3.76
N ARG A 235 -6.00 -4.78 2.92
CA ARG A 235 -7.22 -5.60 2.93
C ARG A 235 -7.44 -6.30 4.28
N GLY A 236 -8.68 -6.22 4.78
CA GLY A 236 -9.02 -6.70 6.12
C GLY A 236 -8.63 -5.74 7.25
N GLY A 237 -7.99 -4.62 6.92
CA GLY A 237 -7.65 -3.53 7.84
C GLY A 237 -6.72 -3.97 8.97
N VAL A 238 -6.72 -3.21 10.04
CA VAL A 238 -5.97 -3.52 11.26
C VAL A 238 -6.44 -4.83 11.89
N ALA A 239 -7.73 -5.17 11.75
CA ALA A 239 -8.29 -6.42 12.26
C ALA A 239 -7.60 -7.65 11.65
N GLY A 240 -7.36 -7.64 10.34
CA GLY A 240 -6.62 -8.68 9.64
C GLY A 240 -5.21 -8.85 10.18
N VAL A 241 -4.47 -7.75 10.23
CA VAL A 241 -3.08 -7.74 10.73
C VAL A 241 -2.98 -8.25 12.16
N LEU A 242 -3.86 -7.80 13.06
CA LEU A 242 -3.83 -8.22 14.46
C LEU A 242 -4.18 -9.69 14.64
N SER A 243 -5.11 -10.21 13.82
CA SER A 243 -5.48 -11.62 13.84
C SER A 243 -4.33 -12.51 13.37
N GLU A 244 -3.68 -12.15 12.26
CA GLU A 244 -2.49 -12.84 11.75
C GLU A 244 -1.33 -12.81 12.76
N LEU A 245 -1.09 -11.64 13.39
CA LEU A 245 -0.08 -11.48 14.44
C LEU A 245 -0.36 -12.40 15.63
N ALA A 246 -1.62 -12.40 16.12
CA ALA A 246 -2.02 -13.21 17.26
C ALA A 246 -1.79 -14.71 16.98
N GLU A 247 -2.19 -15.17 15.81
CA GLU A 247 -2.03 -16.57 15.38
C GLU A 247 -0.56 -16.93 15.21
N ALA A 248 0.19 -16.16 14.42
CA ALA A 248 1.58 -16.47 14.07
C ALA A 248 2.53 -16.38 15.28
N SER A 249 2.28 -15.47 16.22
CA SER A 249 3.07 -15.31 17.44
C SER A 249 2.56 -16.12 18.62
N GLY A 250 1.38 -16.75 18.53
CA GLY A 250 0.77 -17.52 19.62
C GLY A 250 0.43 -16.67 20.86
N VAL A 251 -0.02 -15.44 20.66
CA VAL A 251 -0.29 -14.46 21.72
C VAL A 251 -1.76 -14.00 21.72
N VAL A 252 -2.17 -13.43 22.84
CA VAL A 252 -3.41 -12.64 22.91
C VAL A 252 -3.06 -11.18 22.68
N VAL A 253 -3.67 -10.58 21.65
CA VAL A 253 -3.58 -9.13 21.41
C VAL A 253 -4.75 -8.45 22.10
N THR A 254 -4.47 -7.56 23.05
CA THR A 254 -5.49 -6.77 23.74
C THR A 254 -5.44 -5.33 23.22
N VAL A 255 -6.50 -4.90 22.56
CA VAL A 255 -6.65 -3.55 22.00
C VAL A 255 -7.53 -2.71 22.89
N ASN A 256 -7.13 -1.48 23.16
CA ASN A 256 -7.95 -0.47 23.82
C ASN A 256 -8.76 0.30 22.75
N GLU A 257 -10.06 0.09 22.72
CA GLU A 257 -10.97 0.72 21.73
C GLU A 257 -10.91 2.26 21.80
N ALA A 258 -10.83 2.83 23.00
CA ALA A 258 -10.73 4.28 23.17
C ALA A 258 -9.40 4.89 22.68
N ALA A 259 -8.39 4.07 22.43
CA ALA A 259 -7.09 4.51 21.92
C ALA A 259 -6.97 4.43 20.40
N LEU A 260 -7.99 3.89 19.71
CA LEU A 260 -8.00 3.78 18.26
C LEU A 260 -8.19 5.17 17.63
N PRO A 261 -7.26 5.65 16.82
CA PRO A 261 -7.44 6.91 16.12
C PRO A 261 -8.34 6.68 14.90
N VAL A 262 -9.55 7.20 14.94
CA VAL A 262 -10.51 7.14 13.82
C VAL A 262 -11.05 8.55 13.57
N HIS A 263 -11.20 8.93 12.29
CA HIS A 263 -11.82 10.20 11.96
C HIS A 263 -13.35 10.12 12.15
N PRO A 264 -14.00 11.16 12.71
CA PRO A 264 -15.46 11.18 12.86
C PRO A 264 -16.24 10.91 11.57
N GLU A 265 -15.69 11.32 10.43
CA GLU A 265 -16.28 11.04 9.12
C GLU A 265 -16.25 9.55 8.77
N VAL A 266 -15.17 8.83 9.17
CA VAL A 266 -15.06 7.38 9.00
C VAL A 266 -16.03 6.67 9.92
N GLU A 267 -16.13 7.10 11.19
CA GLU A 267 -17.13 6.59 12.15
C GLU A 267 -18.55 6.73 11.59
N GLY A 268 -18.89 7.92 11.08
CA GLY A 268 -20.21 8.17 10.48
C GLY A 268 -20.52 7.27 9.28
N VAL A 269 -19.54 7.03 8.38
CA VAL A 269 -19.69 6.08 7.26
C VAL A 269 -19.91 4.66 7.78
N CYS A 270 -19.15 4.25 8.79
CA CYS A 270 -19.26 2.93 9.40
C CYS A 270 -20.62 2.72 10.08
N GLU A 271 -21.10 3.71 10.82
CA GLU A 271 -22.43 3.66 11.47
C GLU A 271 -23.57 3.50 10.46
N ILE A 272 -23.52 4.25 9.36
CA ILE A 272 -24.55 4.19 8.31
C ILE A 272 -24.56 2.80 7.64
N LEU A 273 -23.38 2.21 7.42
CA LEU A 273 -23.24 0.96 6.68
C LEU A 273 -23.20 -0.29 7.57
N GLY A 274 -23.16 -0.14 8.88
CA GLY A 274 -22.99 -1.26 9.82
C GLY A 274 -21.60 -1.90 9.73
N LEU A 275 -20.57 -1.11 9.43
CA LEU A 275 -19.18 -1.55 9.33
C LEU A 275 -18.40 -1.21 10.60
N ASP A 276 -17.29 -1.89 10.82
CA ASP A 276 -16.33 -1.58 11.89
C ASP A 276 -15.06 -0.99 11.25
N PRO A 277 -14.58 0.20 11.67
CA PRO A 277 -13.38 0.84 11.13
C PRO A 277 -12.14 -0.05 11.12
N LEU A 278 -12.03 -0.98 12.06
CA LEU A 278 -10.90 -1.91 12.15
C LEU A 278 -10.76 -2.84 10.93
N PHE A 279 -11.84 -3.08 10.19
CA PHE A 279 -11.84 -3.93 8.99
C PHE A 279 -11.69 -3.15 7.69
N LEU A 280 -11.79 -1.80 7.74
CA LEU A 280 -11.61 -0.99 6.56
C LEU A 280 -10.15 -0.97 6.13
N ALA A 281 -9.93 -1.05 4.82
CA ALA A 281 -8.61 -0.97 4.24
C ALA A 281 -7.96 0.39 4.47
N ASN A 282 -6.64 0.38 4.64
CA ASN A 282 -5.77 1.54 4.68
C ASN A 282 -4.65 1.35 3.66
N GLU A 283 -4.15 2.42 3.07
CA GLU A 283 -3.10 2.35 2.05
C GLU A 283 -1.86 3.18 2.41
N GLY A 284 -1.88 3.80 3.60
CA GLY A 284 -0.80 4.56 4.20
C GLY A 284 -0.68 4.33 5.71
N LYS A 285 -1.12 3.16 6.20
CA LYS A 285 -1.03 2.80 7.62
C LYS A 285 -0.32 1.48 7.83
N LEU A 286 0.42 1.43 8.92
CA LEU A 286 1.06 0.22 9.42
C LEU A 286 0.69 -0.04 10.89
N VAL A 287 0.72 -1.31 11.24
CA VAL A 287 0.77 -1.80 12.61
C VAL A 287 2.22 -2.13 12.92
N ALA A 288 2.73 -1.65 14.04
CA ALA A 288 4.07 -1.98 14.55
C ALA A 288 3.99 -2.60 15.94
N VAL A 289 4.84 -3.59 16.20
CA VAL A 289 4.99 -4.24 17.50
C VAL A 289 6.40 -4.02 18.00
N VAL A 290 6.51 -3.45 19.20
CA VAL A 290 7.80 -3.11 19.82
C VAL A 290 7.85 -3.55 21.29
N PRO A 291 9.05 -3.81 21.86
CA PRO A 291 9.19 -4.05 23.29
C PRO A 291 8.64 -2.89 24.13
N ALA A 292 7.94 -3.19 25.23
CA ALA A 292 7.28 -2.17 26.07
C ALA A 292 8.22 -1.03 26.50
N HIS A 293 9.47 -1.34 26.84
CA HIS A 293 10.45 -0.34 27.26
C HIS A 293 10.89 0.63 26.15
N GLN A 294 10.56 0.33 24.90
CA GLN A 294 10.84 1.16 23.72
C GLN A 294 9.60 1.86 23.15
N ALA A 295 8.39 1.56 23.68
CA ALA A 295 7.13 2.04 23.13
C ALA A 295 7.03 3.58 23.05
N THR A 296 7.46 4.29 24.07
CA THR A 296 7.47 5.77 24.09
C THR A 296 8.39 6.34 23.01
N ARG A 297 9.56 5.72 22.80
CA ARG A 297 10.51 6.15 21.77
C ARG A 297 9.99 5.84 20.36
N ALA A 298 9.35 4.68 20.18
CA ALA A 298 8.68 4.31 18.93
C ALA A 298 7.56 5.30 18.59
N LEU A 299 6.69 5.60 19.56
CA LEU A 299 5.62 6.57 19.36
C LEU A 299 6.16 7.95 19.00
N ALA A 300 7.17 8.43 19.69
CA ALA A 300 7.79 9.72 19.40
C ALA A 300 8.44 9.76 18.00
N ALA A 301 9.07 8.67 17.56
CA ALA A 301 9.64 8.55 16.22
C ALA A 301 8.56 8.60 15.14
N LEU A 302 7.45 7.88 15.33
CA LEU A 302 6.31 7.93 14.43
C LEU A 302 5.71 9.33 14.38
N GLN A 303 5.40 9.94 15.53
CA GLN A 303 4.78 11.27 15.61
C GLN A 303 5.68 12.40 15.08
N GLY A 304 6.98 12.21 15.07
CA GLY A 304 7.95 13.12 14.44
C GLY A 304 7.91 13.13 12.92
N HIS A 305 7.29 12.12 12.29
CA HIS A 305 7.16 12.03 10.83
C HIS A 305 5.80 12.56 10.36
N PRO A 306 5.71 13.24 9.19
CA PRO A 306 4.43 13.78 8.67
C PRO A 306 3.30 12.73 8.58
N LEU A 307 3.63 11.49 8.20
CA LEU A 307 2.67 10.38 8.07
C LEU A 307 2.36 9.67 9.40
N GLY A 308 2.91 10.15 10.51
CA GLY A 308 2.73 9.54 11.82
C GLY A 308 2.18 10.50 12.88
N ARG A 309 1.73 11.70 12.51
CA ARG A 309 1.28 12.74 13.49
C ARG A 309 0.20 12.25 14.44
N ASN A 310 -0.69 11.37 13.96
CA ASN A 310 -1.76 10.76 14.73
C ASN A 310 -1.42 9.35 15.19
N ALA A 311 -0.12 9.00 15.26
CA ALA A 311 0.30 7.70 15.76
C ALA A 311 -0.14 7.50 17.21
N ALA A 312 -0.57 6.27 17.52
CA ALA A 312 -1.09 5.89 18.82
C ALA A 312 -0.60 4.50 19.24
N ILE A 313 -0.47 4.31 20.55
CA ILE A 313 -0.39 2.99 21.16
C ILE A 313 -1.82 2.49 21.29
N ILE A 314 -2.15 1.38 20.62
CA ILE A 314 -3.51 0.86 20.59
C ILE A 314 -3.71 -0.40 21.43
N GLY A 315 -2.64 -1.06 21.87
CA GLY A 315 -2.79 -2.31 22.60
C GLY A 315 -1.48 -2.92 23.07
N THR A 316 -1.59 -4.13 23.62
CA THR A 316 -0.48 -4.92 24.16
C THR A 316 -0.65 -6.39 23.83
N LEU A 317 0.47 -7.12 23.81
CA LEU A 317 0.50 -8.56 23.66
C LEU A 317 0.56 -9.25 25.03
N GLN A 318 -0.22 -10.30 25.20
CA GLN A 318 -0.28 -11.10 26.43
C GLN A 318 -0.01 -12.57 26.11
N ALA A 319 0.43 -13.33 27.11
CA ALA A 319 0.57 -14.78 26.95
C ALA A 319 -0.80 -15.42 26.66
N SER A 320 -0.87 -16.27 25.63
CA SER A 320 -2.07 -17.06 25.40
C SER A 320 -2.14 -18.20 26.43
N THR A 321 -3.31 -18.40 27.00
CA THR A 321 -3.62 -19.56 27.84
C THR A 321 -4.29 -20.69 27.04
N GLY A 322 -4.60 -20.44 25.76
CA GLY A 322 -5.24 -21.35 24.84
C GLY A 322 -4.28 -21.95 23.81
N ALA A 323 -4.79 -22.80 22.95
CA ALA A 323 -4.03 -23.43 21.86
C ALA A 323 -3.75 -22.47 20.68
N HIS A 324 -4.48 -21.35 20.60
CA HIS A 324 -4.41 -20.37 19.50
C HIS A 324 -4.32 -18.96 20.03
N GLY A 325 -3.73 -18.06 19.23
CA GLY A 325 -3.77 -16.64 19.47
C GLY A 325 -5.18 -16.07 19.26
N SER A 326 -5.45 -14.91 19.87
CA SER A 326 -6.74 -14.22 19.71
C SER A 326 -6.59 -12.73 19.87
N VAL A 327 -7.57 -11.97 19.38
CA VAL A 327 -7.61 -10.51 19.51
C VAL A 327 -8.83 -10.12 20.32
N HIS A 328 -8.61 -9.34 21.39
CA HIS A 328 -9.63 -8.86 22.30
C HIS A 328 -9.69 -7.33 22.22
N ILE A 329 -10.84 -6.79 21.95
CA ILE A 329 -11.10 -5.34 21.97
C ILE A 329 -11.74 -5.00 23.31
N MET A 330 -11.09 -4.13 24.07
CA MET A 330 -11.53 -3.67 25.38
C MET A 330 -12.18 -2.30 25.26
N ASN A 331 -13.44 -2.17 25.65
CA ASN A 331 -14.12 -0.89 25.72
C ASN A 331 -13.80 -0.13 27.04
N GLU A 332 -14.17 1.14 27.11
CA GLU A 332 -13.94 2.01 28.28
C GLU A 332 -14.65 1.54 29.57
N PHE A 333 -15.69 0.70 29.45
CA PHE A 333 -16.45 0.15 30.58
C PHE A 333 -15.88 -1.17 31.10
N GLY A 334 -14.75 -1.65 30.52
CA GLY A 334 -14.12 -2.92 30.90
C GLY A 334 -14.75 -4.16 30.25
N GLY A 335 -15.69 -3.97 29.35
CA GLY A 335 -16.20 -5.06 28.51
C GLY A 335 -15.17 -5.49 27.45
N ALA A 336 -15.10 -6.80 27.17
CA ALA A 336 -14.24 -7.35 26.13
C ALA A 336 -15.10 -8.01 25.04
N ARG A 337 -14.76 -7.74 23.76
CA ARG A 337 -15.25 -8.51 22.62
C ARG A 337 -14.08 -9.19 21.93
N VAL A 338 -14.28 -10.42 21.47
CA VAL A 338 -13.31 -11.12 20.62
C VAL A 338 -13.48 -10.64 19.21
N LEU A 339 -12.38 -10.22 18.58
CA LEU A 339 -12.38 -9.88 17.17
C LEU A 339 -12.43 -11.17 16.36
N THR A 340 -13.45 -11.30 15.53
CA THR A 340 -13.64 -12.46 14.66
C THR A 340 -13.53 -11.98 13.22
N MET A 341 -12.63 -12.59 12.44
CA MET A 341 -12.51 -12.27 11.02
C MET A 341 -13.79 -12.64 10.27
N PRO A 342 -14.35 -11.72 9.46
CA PRO A 342 -15.51 -12.03 8.66
C PRO A 342 -15.18 -13.09 7.59
N SER A 343 -16.12 -13.98 7.31
CA SER A 343 -16.02 -14.89 6.19
C SER A 343 -16.43 -14.17 4.91
N GLY A 344 -15.46 -13.86 4.03
CA GLY A 344 -15.67 -13.23 2.73
C GLY A 344 -15.19 -11.79 2.66
N GLU A 345 -15.18 -11.26 1.44
CA GLU A 345 -14.73 -9.92 1.13
C GLU A 345 -15.82 -8.90 1.48
N GLN A 346 -15.54 -7.99 2.41
CA GLN A 346 -16.51 -6.94 2.80
C GLN A 346 -16.57 -5.81 1.77
N LEU A 347 -15.45 -5.48 1.15
CA LEU A 347 -15.32 -4.36 0.22
C LEU A 347 -14.53 -4.81 -1.03
N PRO A 348 -15.23 -5.33 -2.06
CA PRO A 348 -14.56 -5.75 -3.30
C PRO A 348 -13.95 -4.55 -4.05
N ARG A 349 -12.86 -4.78 -4.75
CA ARG A 349 -12.15 -3.79 -5.59
C ARG A 349 -11.77 -2.53 -4.81
N ILE A 350 -11.19 -2.70 -3.65
CA ILE A 350 -10.78 -1.60 -2.79
C ILE A 350 -9.32 -1.18 -3.09
N CYS A 351 -8.51 -2.13 -3.50
CA CYS A 351 -7.08 -1.94 -3.81
C CYS A 351 -6.57 -2.89 -4.90
#